data_7db3ff3cce111f6e8d552ec2187f6d44
#
_entry.id   7db3ff3cce111f6e8d552ec2187f6d44
#
_cell.length_a   1.000
_cell.length_b   1.000
_cell.length_c   1.000
_cell.angle_alpha   90.00
_cell.angle_beta   90.00
_cell.angle_gamma   90.00
#
_symmetry.space_group_name_H-M   'P 1'
#
loop_
_entity.id
_entity.type
_entity.pdbx_description
1 polymer ?
#
loop_
_entity_poly.entity_id
_entity_poly.type
_entity_poly.pdbx_seq_one_letter_code
_entity_poly.pdbx_strand_id
1 'polypeptide(L)'
;MVWKFKEGLSQDALIEGFQNLCELVINLNHTAANRYSPENASIVLGISHSAWLTLDLPKPLPQELVEFEEIRGHKHTAVSTPGDLHFHIRATQPSVAYDMASAITAALRDIAEVLDEVHGFRYWDGRAIIGFVDGTENPQTPAAREYFGIIGDSDPMYRGGSYQFVQKYIHDMTAWNALPVSEQEKVIGRSKHDDIEMSEDEKPANSHSAIANIGDDFKVIRDNMPFGTVGNNELGTYFICYASTFSTVQKMLNNMFMGVDGANYDRLLDFSTAVTGTLFFVPTVDMLGDFAG
;
A
#
# COMPACT_ATOMS: atom_id res chain seq x y z
N MET A 1 -0.97 7.60 -5.86
CA MET A 1 -0.86 7.75 -7.33
C MET A 1 0.21 6.80 -7.84
N VAL A 2 -0.09 6.04 -8.89
CA VAL A 2 0.89 5.19 -9.58
C VAL A 2 1.20 5.79 -10.94
N TRP A 3 2.48 5.86 -11.28
CA TRP A 3 2.97 6.47 -12.50
C TRP A 3 3.84 5.51 -13.30
N LYS A 4 3.84 5.66 -14.63
CA LYS A 4 4.68 4.91 -15.56
C LYS A 4 5.51 5.90 -16.39
N PHE A 5 6.78 5.58 -16.60
CA PHE A 5 7.61 6.37 -17.50
C PHE A 5 7.09 6.28 -18.94
N LYS A 6 7.14 7.40 -19.63
CA LYS A 6 6.75 7.48 -21.05
C LYS A 6 7.74 6.72 -21.92
N GLU A 7 7.21 6.05 -22.92
CA GLU A 7 8.04 5.36 -23.91
C GLU A 7 8.76 6.35 -24.85
N GLY A 8 9.92 5.95 -25.33
CA GLY A 8 10.69 6.72 -26.31
C GLY A 8 11.56 7.86 -25.76
N LEU A 9 11.59 8.05 -24.44
CA LEU A 9 12.53 8.99 -23.81
C LEU A 9 13.91 8.35 -23.66
N SER A 10 14.95 9.18 -23.70
CA SER A 10 16.31 8.73 -23.39
C SER A 10 16.44 8.45 -21.89
N GLN A 11 17.32 7.54 -21.52
CA GLN A 11 17.63 7.25 -20.12
C GLN A 11 18.10 8.52 -19.38
N ASP A 12 18.94 9.33 -20.01
CA ASP A 12 19.43 10.58 -19.43
C ASP A 12 18.28 11.55 -19.08
N ALA A 13 17.27 11.67 -19.95
CA ALA A 13 16.10 12.52 -19.68
C ALA A 13 15.27 11.99 -18.51
N LEU A 14 15.14 10.66 -18.39
CA LEU A 14 14.45 10.04 -17.26
C LEU A 14 15.22 10.24 -15.95
N ILE A 15 16.54 10.09 -15.97
CA ILE A 15 17.42 10.31 -14.81
C ILE A 15 17.34 11.77 -14.35
N GLU A 16 17.51 12.74 -15.26
CA GLU A 16 17.41 14.17 -14.94
C GLU A 16 16.04 14.53 -14.33
N GLY A 17 14.96 14.04 -14.96
CA GLY A 17 13.62 14.27 -14.43
C GLY A 17 13.39 13.63 -13.07
N PHE A 18 13.96 12.45 -12.83
CA PHE A 18 13.87 11.77 -11.52
C PHE A 18 14.71 12.47 -10.45
N GLN A 19 15.89 12.98 -10.77
CA GLN A 19 16.71 13.78 -9.86
C GLN A 19 15.95 15.02 -9.39
N ASN A 20 15.38 15.78 -10.32
CA ASN A 20 14.53 16.94 -10.01
C ASN A 20 13.31 16.57 -9.14
N LEU A 21 12.73 15.39 -9.39
CA LEU A 21 11.63 14.87 -8.57
C LEU A 21 12.07 14.56 -7.15
N CYS A 22 13.24 13.94 -6.93
CA CYS A 22 13.77 13.66 -5.59
C CYS A 22 13.95 14.95 -4.77
N GLU A 23 14.55 15.98 -5.37
CA GLU A 23 14.66 17.30 -4.74
C GLU A 23 13.28 17.88 -4.39
N LEU A 24 12.32 17.79 -5.31
CA LEU A 24 10.96 18.27 -5.09
C LEU A 24 10.30 17.55 -3.90
N VAL A 25 10.40 16.22 -3.83
CA VAL A 25 9.80 15.42 -2.74
C VAL A 25 10.41 15.80 -1.38
N ILE A 26 11.73 15.98 -1.30
CA ILE A 26 12.41 16.45 -0.09
C ILE A 26 11.90 17.84 0.31
N ASN A 27 11.83 18.78 -0.63
CA ASN A 27 11.39 20.15 -0.40
C ASN A 27 9.92 20.25 0.01
N LEU A 28 9.04 19.42 -0.60
CA LEU A 28 7.63 19.37 -0.22
C LEU A 28 7.45 18.83 1.20
N ASN A 29 8.18 17.78 1.59
CA ASN A 29 8.15 17.26 2.96
C ASN A 29 8.68 18.27 3.99
N HIS A 30 9.76 18.98 3.68
CA HIS A 30 10.26 20.08 4.53
C HIS A 30 9.22 21.21 4.65
N THR A 31 8.59 21.59 3.54
CA THR A 31 7.52 22.60 3.55
C THR A 31 6.33 22.14 4.38
N ALA A 32 5.93 20.87 4.23
CA ALA A 32 4.84 20.28 5.00
C ALA A 32 5.13 20.31 6.50
N ALA A 33 6.33 19.91 6.92
CA ALA A 33 6.74 19.93 8.33
C ALA A 33 6.74 21.33 8.93
N ASN A 34 7.13 22.35 8.17
CA ASN A 34 7.30 23.71 8.67
C ASN A 34 6.05 24.59 8.53
N ARG A 35 5.32 24.49 7.41
CA ARG A 35 4.15 25.36 7.11
C ARG A 35 2.83 24.70 7.40
N TYR A 36 2.77 23.37 7.27
CA TYR A 36 1.55 22.58 7.38
C TYR A 36 1.64 21.56 8.53
N SER A 37 2.45 21.83 9.55
CA SER A 37 2.64 20.89 10.66
C SER A 37 1.33 20.43 11.35
N PRO A 38 0.28 21.28 11.49
CA PRO A 38 -1.02 20.83 11.99
C PRO A 38 -1.71 19.84 11.08
N GLU A 39 -1.36 19.81 9.79
CA GLU A 39 -2.00 18.96 8.77
C GLU A 39 -1.39 17.56 8.69
N ASN A 40 -0.30 17.29 9.38
CA ASN A 40 0.46 16.04 9.29
C ASN A 40 0.71 15.61 7.83
N ALA A 41 0.99 16.59 6.96
CA ALA A 41 1.17 16.36 5.55
C ALA A 41 2.52 15.68 5.27
N SER A 42 2.51 14.69 4.40
CA SER A 42 3.72 13.98 3.98
C SER A 42 3.55 13.34 2.61
N ILE A 43 4.68 13.13 1.93
CA ILE A 43 4.79 12.39 0.68
C ILE A 43 5.79 11.26 0.87
N VAL A 44 5.39 10.06 0.51
CA VAL A 44 6.28 8.90 0.40
C VAL A 44 6.41 8.56 -1.07
N LEU A 45 7.65 8.50 -1.57
CA LEU A 45 7.98 8.04 -2.91
C LEU A 45 8.38 6.57 -2.86
N GLY A 46 7.71 5.74 -3.62
CA GLY A 46 8.07 4.34 -3.89
C GLY A 46 8.63 4.19 -5.30
N ILE A 47 9.66 3.36 -5.47
CA ILE A 47 10.35 3.09 -6.73
C ILE A 47 10.25 1.61 -7.01
N SER A 48 9.72 1.20 -8.16
CA SER A 48 9.59 -0.21 -8.54
C SER A 48 10.92 -0.82 -8.99
N HIS A 49 10.94 -2.14 -9.12
CA HIS A 49 12.08 -2.88 -9.66
C HIS A 49 12.43 -2.41 -11.10
N SER A 50 11.44 -2.28 -11.99
CA SER A 50 11.64 -1.82 -13.36
C SER A 50 12.19 -0.38 -13.41
N ALA A 51 11.64 0.53 -12.58
CA ALA A 51 12.11 1.90 -12.49
C ALA A 51 13.56 1.97 -11.97
N TRP A 52 13.90 1.15 -10.96
CA TRP A 52 15.24 1.08 -10.41
C TRP A 52 16.29 0.77 -11.47
N LEU A 53 15.99 -0.21 -12.34
CA LEU A 53 16.87 -0.58 -13.46
C LEU A 53 16.91 0.48 -14.55
N THR A 54 15.75 1.06 -14.88
CA THR A 54 15.64 2.11 -15.93
C THR A 54 16.43 3.37 -15.57
N LEU A 55 16.40 3.74 -14.28
CA LEU A 55 17.10 4.91 -13.74
C LEU A 55 18.58 4.64 -13.40
N ASP A 56 19.07 3.42 -13.60
CA ASP A 56 20.41 2.97 -13.23
C ASP A 56 20.80 3.32 -11.78
N LEU A 57 19.85 3.14 -10.85
CA LEU A 57 20.05 3.39 -9.43
C LEU A 57 21.06 2.39 -8.82
N PRO A 58 21.60 2.65 -7.61
CA PRO A 58 22.69 1.88 -7.04
C PRO A 58 22.49 0.36 -7.05
N LYS A 59 23.58 -0.38 -7.27
CA LYS A 59 23.63 -1.85 -7.28
C LYS A 59 24.54 -2.36 -6.13
N PRO A 60 24.22 -3.53 -5.53
CA PRO A 60 23.04 -4.36 -5.82
C PRO A 60 21.73 -3.67 -5.50
N LEU A 61 20.62 -4.14 -6.08
CA LEU A 61 19.26 -3.66 -5.72
C LEU A 61 18.94 -4.01 -4.27
N PRO A 62 17.93 -3.36 -3.64
CA PRO A 62 17.35 -3.83 -2.39
C PRO A 62 16.98 -5.32 -2.51
N GLN A 63 17.38 -6.15 -1.53
CA GLN A 63 17.40 -7.62 -1.66
C GLN A 63 16.07 -8.24 -2.07
N GLU A 64 14.95 -7.67 -1.62
CA GLU A 64 13.61 -8.17 -1.92
C GLU A 64 12.82 -7.26 -2.88
N LEU A 65 13.49 -6.30 -3.54
CA LEU A 65 12.88 -5.51 -4.60
C LEU A 65 12.85 -6.31 -5.89
N VAL A 66 11.73 -6.96 -6.13
CA VAL A 66 11.46 -7.79 -7.31
C VAL A 66 10.22 -7.29 -8.04
N GLU A 67 10.01 -7.73 -9.27
CA GLU A 67 8.71 -7.56 -9.90
C GLU A 67 7.68 -8.45 -9.18
N PHE A 68 6.55 -7.86 -8.80
CA PHE A 68 5.49 -8.64 -8.18
C PHE A 68 4.88 -9.58 -9.22
N GLU A 69 4.90 -10.86 -8.91
CA GLU A 69 4.24 -11.88 -9.72
C GLU A 69 2.82 -12.11 -9.22
N GLU A 70 1.86 -12.25 -10.15
CA GLU A 70 0.48 -12.52 -9.77
C GLU A 70 0.35 -13.83 -8.97
N ILE A 71 -0.53 -13.81 -7.95
CA ILE A 71 -0.84 -14.99 -7.16
C ILE A 71 -2.20 -15.52 -7.60
N ARG A 72 -2.20 -16.66 -8.30
CA ARG A 72 -3.42 -17.32 -8.77
C ARG A 72 -3.89 -18.34 -7.74
N GLY A 73 -4.91 -17.98 -7.00
CA GLY A 73 -5.58 -18.88 -6.07
C GLY A 73 -6.64 -19.75 -6.75
N HIS A 74 -7.36 -20.53 -5.95
CA HIS A 74 -8.42 -21.42 -6.42
C HIS A 74 -9.59 -20.68 -7.10
N LYS A 75 -9.89 -19.46 -6.65
CA LYS A 75 -11.03 -18.67 -7.11
C LYS A 75 -10.67 -17.23 -7.45
N HIS A 76 -9.77 -16.64 -6.70
CA HIS A 76 -9.39 -15.25 -6.80
C HIS A 76 -7.91 -15.11 -7.18
N THR A 77 -7.56 -13.97 -7.75
CA THR A 77 -6.19 -13.68 -8.19
C THR A 77 -5.74 -12.34 -7.62
N ALA A 78 -4.58 -12.31 -6.98
CA ALA A 78 -3.86 -11.08 -6.72
C ALA A 78 -3.12 -10.70 -8.01
N VAL A 79 -3.68 -9.79 -8.77
CA VAL A 79 -3.13 -9.38 -10.06
C VAL A 79 -1.83 -8.60 -9.88
N SER A 80 -0.91 -8.74 -10.82
CA SER A 80 0.27 -7.87 -10.96
C SER A 80 -0.04 -6.79 -12.00
N THR A 81 0.27 -5.54 -11.67
CA THR A 81 0.05 -4.40 -12.57
C THR A 81 1.31 -3.56 -12.69
N PRO A 82 1.53 -2.90 -13.85
CA PRO A 82 2.68 -2.06 -14.05
C PRO A 82 2.64 -0.82 -13.14
N GLY A 83 3.81 -0.26 -12.87
CA GLY A 83 4.00 0.99 -12.14
C GLY A 83 5.48 1.21 -11.92
N ASP A 84 5.98 2.39 -12.26
CA ASP A 84 7.39 2.76 -12.07
C ASP A 84 7.59 3.52 -10.76
N LEU A 85 6.71 4.49 -10.49
CA LEU A 85 6.75 5.33 -9.29
C LEU A 85 5.39 5.29 -8.58
N HIS A 86 5.43 5.27 -7.25
CA HIS A 86 4.23 5.41 -6.41
C HIS A 86 4.38 6.59 -5.46
N PHE A 87 3.32 7.39 -5.33
CA PHE A 87 3.24 8.45 -4.34
C PHE A 87 2.11 8.18 -3.38
N HIS A 88 2.47 8.02 -2.10
CA HIS A 88 1.53 8.03 -1.00
C HIS A 88 1.55 9.41 -0.36
N ILE A 89 0.54 10.21 -0.68
CA ILE A 89 0.39 11.59 -0.21
C ILE A 89 -0.66 11.61 0.89
N ARG A 90 -0.33 12.18 2.04
CA ARG A 90 -1.20 12.25 3.21
C ARG A 90 -1.29 13.68 3.71
N ALA A 91 -2.48 14.09 4.12
CA ALA A 91 -2.72 15.33 4.84
C ALA A 91 -4.05 15.25 5.59
N THR A 92 -4.22 16.03 6.64
CA THR A 92 -5.50 16.17 7.34
C THR A 92 -6.53 16.86 6.45
N GLN A 93 -6.08 17.85 5.66
CA GLN A 93 -6.94 18.56 4.70
C GLN A 93 -6.68 18.07 3.27
N PRO A 94 -7.75 17.69 2.53
CA PRO A 94 -7.65 17.26 1.14
C PRO A 94 -6.99 18.30 0.22
N SER A 95 -7.16 19.61 0.48
CA SER A 95 -6.56 20.67 -0.31
C SER A 95 -5.03 20.66 -0.26
N VAL A 96 -4.44 20.33 0.89
CA VAL A 96 -2.98 20.23 1.04
C VAL A 96 -2.46 19.02 0.25
N ALA A 97 -3.13 17.86 0.35
CA ALA A 97 -2.78 16.69 -0.45
C ALA A 97 -2.91 16.97 -1.96
N TYR A 98 -3.95 17.71 -2.35
CA TYR A 98 -4.16 18.13 -3.75
C TYR A 98 -3.02 19.02 -4.27
N ASP A 99 -2.59 20.02 -3.50
CA ASP A 99 -1.50 20.91 -3.89
C ASP A 99 -0.17 20.15 -4.03
N MET A 100 0.11 19.23 -3.10
CA MET A 100 1.29 18.36 -3.17
C MET A 100 1.24 17.45 -4.40
N ALA A 101 0.10 16.82 -4.69
CA ALA A 101 -0.11 15.99 -5.88
C ALA A 101 0.03 16.79 -7.17
N SER A 102 -0.47 18.05 -7.19
CA SER A 102 -0.34 18.95 -8.34
C SER A 102 1.13 19.30 -8.65
N ALA A 103 1.93 19.55 -7.60
CA ALA A 103 3.36 19.82 -7.76
C ALA A 103 4.10 18.63 -8.35
N ILE A 104 3.82 17.41 -7.85
CA ILE A 104 4.39 16.16 -8.38
C ILE A 104 3.96 15.95 -9.83
N THR A 105 2.67 16.14 -10.13
CA THR A 105 2.13 16.01 -11.49
C THR A 105 2.81 16.97 -12.46
N ALA A 106 3.07 18.20 -12.04
CA ALA A 106 3.78 19.17 -12.86
C ALA A 106 5.21 18.75 -13.15
N ALA A 107 5.93 18.20 -12.15
CA ALA A 107 7.31 17.72 -12.32
C ALA A 107 7.41 16.49 -13.23
N LEU A 108 6.42 15.59 -13.17
CA LEU A 108 6.40 14.34 -13.93
C LEU A 108 5.83 14.48 -15.35
N ARG A 109 5.17 15.60 -15.65
CA ARG A 109 4.42 15.81 -16.90
C ARG A 109 5.16 15.38 -18.16
N ASP A 110 6.45 15.65 -18.23
CA ASP A 110 7.24 15.42 -19.45
C ASP A 110 7.84 14.01 -19.51
N ILE A 111 8.02 13.34 -18.36
CA ILE A 111 8.71 12.06 -18.26
C ILE A 111 7.82 10.87 -17.92
N ALA A 112 6.64 11.08 -17.36
CA ALA A 112 5.75 9.99 -16.95
C ALA A 112 4.28 10.33 -17.20
N GLU A 113 3.45 9.27 -17.13
CA GLU A 113 1.99 9.35 -17.19
C GLU A 113 1.38 8.65 -15.97
N VAL A 114 0.23 9.14 -15.51
CA VAL A 114 -0.49 8.54 -14.39
C VAL A 114 -1.22 7.29 -14.86
N LEU A 115 -1.03 6.17 -14.13
CA LEU A 115 -1.76 4.93 -14.36
C LEU A 115 -2.98 4.80 -13.44
N ASP A 116 -2.83 5.20 -12.18
CA ASP A 116 -3.91 5.16 -11.19
C ASP A 116 -3.78 6.32 -10.21
N GLU A 117 -4.89 6.98 -9.94
CA GLU A 117 -5.00 8.05 -8.96
C GLU A 117 -6.21 7.78 -8.07
N VAL A 118 -5.97 7.60 -6.79
CA VAL A 118 -7.00 7.29 -5.81
C VAL A 118 -7.03 8.36 -4.73
N HIS A 119 -8.21 8.97 -4.55
CA HIS A 119 -8.48 9.90 -3.46
C HIS A 119 -9.17 9.14 -2.33
N GLY A 120 -8.38 8.75 -1.34
CA GLY A 120 -8.87 8.10 -0.12
C GLY A 120 -9.39 9.13 0.89
N PHE A 121 -10.24 8.67 1.79
CA PHE A 121 -10.76 9.48 2.89
C PHE A 121 -10.87 8.66 4.17
N ARG A 122 -10.78 9.33 5.31
CA ARG A 122 -11.08 8.70 6.60
C ARG A 122 -12.57 8.45 6.72
N TYR A 123 -12.96 7.18 6.79
CA TYR A 123 -14.37 6.80 6.95
C TYR A 123 -14.68 6.58 8.43
N TRP A 124 -15.68 7.30 8.95
CA TRP A 124 -16.12 7.29 10.35
C TRP A 124 -14.93 7.37 11.35
N ASP A 125 -14.90 6.47 12.30
CA ASP A 125 -13.89 6.35 13.35
C ASP A 125 -12.59 5.60 12.93
N GLY A 126 -12.41 5.37 11.62
CA GLY A 126 -11.27 4.62 11.06
C GLY A 126 -11.67 3.24 10.57
N ARG A 127 -12.89 3.12 10.02
CA ARG A 127 -13.39 1.87 9.44
C ARG A 127 -13.09 1.80 7.96
N ALA A 128 -12.97 0.56 7.45
CA ALA A 128 -13.10 0.28 6.04
C ALA A 128 -14.55 0.55 5.59
N ILE A 129 -14.77 0.77 4.28
CA ILE A 129 -16.11 1.09 3.76
C ILE A 129 -17.13 -0.05 3.97
N ILE A 130 -16.66 -1.27 4.15
CA ILE A 130 -17.46 -2.45 4.54
C ILE A 130 -17.97 -2.41 5.99
N GLY A 131 -17.54 -1.40 6.77
CA GLY A 131 -18.05 -1.08 8.10
C GLY A 131 -17.29 -1.67 9.29
N PHE A 132 -16.17 -2.35 9.08
CA PHE A 132 -15.30 -2.91 10.14
C PHE A 132 -14.12 -1.99 10.43
N VAL A 133 -13.62 -1.99 11.66
CA VAL A 133 -12.43 -1.23 12.06
C VAL A 133 -11.23 -1.74 11.28
N ASP A 134 -10.44 -0.83 10.72
CA ASP A 134 -9.23 -1.16 9.96
C ASP A 134 -7.98 -0.85 10.79
N GLY A 135 -6.92 -1.63 10.55
CA GLY A 135 -5.62 -1.42 11.18
C GLY A 135 -5.47 -1.93 12.61
N THR A 136 -6.42 -2.73 13.12
CA THR A 136 -6.38 -3.31 14.48
C THR A 136 -5.10 -4.08 14.76
N GLU A 137 -4.59 -4.82 13.76
CA GLU A 137 -3.36 -5.62 13.87
C GLU A 137 -2.06 -4.84 13.55
N ASN A 138 -2.14 -3.54 13.31
CA ASN A 138 -0.94 -2.74 13.12
C ASN A 138 -0.06 -2.73 14.38
N PRO A 139 1.27 -2.76 14.24
CA PRO A 139 2.19 -2.55 15.36
C PRO A 139 1.86 -1.27 16.13
N GLN A 140 1.65 -1.38 17.44
CA GLN A 140 1.13 -0.27 18.25
C GLN A 140 2.23 0.64 18.81
N THR A 141 3.46 0.12 19.00
CA THR A 141 4.57 0.92 19.55
C THR A 141 5.49 1.42 18.44
N PRO A 142 6.15 2.59 18.63
CA PRO A 142 7.15 3.08 17.68
C PRO A 142 8.25 2.04 17.37
N ALA A 143 8.77 1.37 18.39
CA ALA A 143 9.81 0.34 18.21
C ALA A 143 9.31 -0.86 17.38
N ALA A 144 8.06 -1.30 17.60
CA ALA A 144 7.48 -2.36 16.80
C ALA A 144 7.23 -1.92 15.35
N ARG A 145 6.81 -0.65 15.14
CA ARG A 145 6.66 -0.09 13.78
C ARG A 145 8.00 0.00 13.05
N GLU A 146 9.04 0.43 13.74
CA GLU A 146 10.39 0.44 13.17
C GLU A 146 10.84 -0.99 12.81
N TYR A 147 10.72 -1.94 13.74
CA TYR A 147 11.13 -3.32 13.53
C TYR A 147 10.44 -4.01 12.35
N PHE A 148 9.13 -3.87 12.23
CA PHE A 148 8.35 -4.53 11.18
C PHE A 148 8.29 -3.75 9.87
N GLY A 149 8.40 -2.41 9.90
CA GLY A 149 8.23 -1.55 8.74
C GLY A 149 9.51 -1.11 8.06
N ILE A 150 10.64 -1.12 8.77
CA ILE A 150 11.89 -0.50 8.30
C ILE A 150 12.97 -1.57 8.14
N ILE A 151 13.69 -1.53 7.03
CA ILE A 151 14.82 -2.41 6.75
C ILE A 151 15.94 -2.13 7.76
N GLY A 152 16.35 -3.17 8.45
CA GLY A 152 17.43 -3.16 9.44
C GLY A 152 18.74 -3.73 8.91
N ASP A 153 19.38 -4.57 9.73
CA ASP A 153 20.68 -5.19 9.43
C ASP A 153 20.61 -6.29 8.36
N SER A 154 19.40 -6.73 7.98
CA SER A 154 19.22 -7.73 6.92
C SER A 154 19.69 -7.22 5.55
N ASP A 155 19.58 -5.93 5.28
CA ASP A 155 20.09 -5.27 4.08
C ASP A 155 20.77 -3.93 4.45
N PRO A 156 22.06 -3.98 4.86
CA PRO A 156 22.75 -2.80 5.40
C PRO A 156 22.86 -1.63 4.43
N MET A 157 22.89 -1.87 3.12
CA MET A 157 22.97 -0.82 2.10
C MET A 157 21.69 -0.01 2.02
N TYR A 158 20.57 -0.63 2.33
CA TYR A 158 19.24 -0.03 2.25
C TYR A 158 18.57 0.11 3.61
N ARG A 159 19.37 0.06 4.69
CA ARG A 159 18.89 0.30 6.05
C ARG A 159 18.12 1.61 6.14
N GLY A 160 16.99 1.59 6.81
CA GLY A 160 16.09 2.74 6.96
C GLY A 160 15.04 2.85 5.85
N GLY A 161 15.23 2.18 4.72
CA GLY A 161 14.22 2.04 3.68
C GLY A 161 13.09 1.09 4.08
N SER A 162 12.13 0.91 3.20
CA SER A 162 10.98 0.03 3.42
C SER A 162 10.48 -0.58 2.11
N TYR A 163 9.92 -1.78 2.16
CA TYR A 163 9.15 -2.33 1.06
C TYR A 163 7.71 -1.88 1.18
N GLN A 164 7.19 -1.26 0.13
CA GLN A 164 5.80 -0.82 0.04
C GLN A 164 5.08 -1.65 -1.00
N PHE A 165 3.98 -2.28 -0.60
CA PHE A 165 3.10 -2.95 -1.54
C PHE A 165 1.76 -2.25 -1.57
N VAL A 166 1.24 -2.02 -2.79
CA VAL A 166 -0.07 -1.38 -2.99
C VAL A 166 -0.98 -2.26 -3.82
N GLN A 167 -2.26 -2.29 -3.43
CA GLN A 167 -3.28 -3.07 -4.10
C GLN A 167 -4.65 -2.40 -3.97
N LYS A 168 -5.28 -2.10 -5.10
CA LYS A 168 -6.62 -1.52 -5.13
C LYS A 168 -7.65 -2.63 -5.13
N TYR A 169 -8.55 -2.60 -4.15
CA TYR A 169 -9.68 -3.51 -4.06
C TYR A 169 -10.99 -2.80 -4.38
N ILE A 170 -11.80 -3.39 -5.25
CA ILE A 170 -13.17 -2.95 -5.50
C ILE A 170 -14.12 -3.88 -4.74
N HIS A 171 -15.05 -3.30 -3.99
CA HIS A 171 -16.01 -4.06 -3.17
C HIS A 171 -17.36 -4.17 -3.86
N ASP A 172 -17.92 -5.37 -3.91
CA ASP A 172 -19.34 -5.60 -4.22
C ASP A 172 -20.18 -5.27 -2.98
N MET A 173 -20.47 -3.98 -2.82
CA MET A 173 -21.26 -3.50 -1.68
C MET A 173 -22.71 -3.98 -1.74
N THR A 174 -23.23 -4.35 -2.90
CA THR A 174 -24.59 -4.92 -3.02
C THR A 174 -24.63 -6.32 -2.41
N ALA A 175 -23.71 -7.19 -2.79
CA ALA A 175 -23.60 -8.53 -2.21
C ALA A 175 -23.23 -8.46 -0.72
N TRP A 176 -22.29 -7.58 -0.34
CA TRP A 176 -21.90 -7.38 1.05
C TRP A 176 -23.04 -6.96 1.96
N ASN A 177 -23.82 -5.94 1.54
CA ASN A 177 -24.93 -5.43 2.32
C ASN A 177 -26.17 -6.35 2.35
N ALA A 178 -26.23 -7.32 1.44
CA ALA A 178 -27.26 -8.37 1.48
C ALA A 178 -27.01 -9.42 2.59
N LEU A 179 -25.78 -9.51 3.11
CA LEU A 179 -25.47 -10.40 4.21
C LEU A 179 -26.02 -9.86 5.54
N PRO A 180 -26.58 -10.74 6.41
CA PRO A 180 -26.82 -10.39 7.80
C PRO A 180 -25.49 -10.01 8.49
N VAL A 181 -25.57 -9.11 9.50
CA VAL A 181 -24.36 -8.67 10.23
C VAL A 181 -23.58 -9.86 10.80
N SER A 182 -24.27 -10.88 11.35
CA SER A 182 -23.62 -12.09 11.85
C SER A 182 -22.82 -12.87 10.80
N GLU A 183 -23.23 -12.83 9.53
CA GLU A 183 -22.45 -13.44 8.44
C GLU A 183 -21.28 -12.54 8.02
N GLN A 184 -21.46 -11.20 8.00
CA GLN A 184 -20.35 -10.27 7.76
C GLN A 184 -19.26 -10.45 8.84
N GLU A 185 -19.65 -10.60 10.11
CA GLU A 185 -18.73 -10.85 11.22
C GLU A 185 -17.95 -12.16 11.05
N LYS A 186 -18.60 -13.21 10.56
CA LYS A 186 -17.92 -14.49 10.24
C LYS A 186 -16.95 -14.36 9.05
N VAL A 187 -17.25 -13.52 8.07
CA VAL A 187 -16.32 -13.24 6.95
C VAL A 187 -15.08 -12.55 7.46
N ILE A 188 -15.21 -11.60 8.37
CA ILE A 188 -14.09 -10.84 8.92
C ILE A 188 -13.40 -11.60 10.07
N GLY A 189 -14.16 -12.32 10.90
CA GLY A 189 -13.67 -12.99 12.11
C GLY A 189 -13.66 -12.09 13.35
N ARG A 190 -14.39 -10.96 13.30
CA ARG A 190 -14.49 -9.96 14.37
C ARG A 190 -15.92 -9.43 14.47
N SER A 191 -16.32 -8.96 15.66
CA SER A 191 -17.59 -8.24 15.80
C SER A 191 -17.54 -6.89 15.06
N LYS A 192 -18.64 -6.51 14.42
CA LYS A 192 -18.71 -5.30 13.61
C LYS A 192 -18.74 -4.02 14.45
N HIS A 193 -19.42 -4.07 15.58
CA HIS A 193 -19.62 -2.89 16.43
C HIS A 193 -18.41 -2.64 17.34
N ASP A 194 -17.96 -3.66 18.07
CA ASP A 194 -17.00 -3.50 19.16
C ASP A 194 -15.57 -3.91 18.78
N ASP A 195 -15.37 -4.38 17.54
CA ASP A 195 -14.06 -4.85 17.02
C ASP A 195 -13.41 -5.94 17.88
N ILE A 196 -14.24 -6.82 18.47
CA ILE A 196 -13.77 -7.93 19.29
C ILE A 196 -13.52 -9.14 18.37
N GLU A 197 -12.33 -9.71 18.43
CA GLU A 197 -12.01 -10.92 17.69
C GLU A 197 -12.82 -12.12 18.21
N MET A 198 -13.32 -12.93 17.27
CA MET A 198 -14.03 -14.16 17.62
C MET A 198 -13.09 -15.15 18.31
N SER A 199 -13.63 -15.95 19.22
CA SER A 199 -12.90 -17.04 19.84
C SER A 199 -12.47 -18.07 18.78
N GLU A 200 -11.37 -18.79 19.03
CA GLU A 200 -10.85 -19.79 18.09
C GLU A 200 -11.88 -20.89 17.74
N ASP A 201 -12.79 -21.20 18.68
CA ASP A 201 -13.85 -22.20 18.47
C ASP A 201 -14.99 -21.70 17.56
N GLU A 202 -15.17 -20.38 17.46
CA GLU A 202 -16.26 -19.74 16.68
C GLU A 202 -15.77 -19.13 15.38
N LYS A 203 -14.50 -18.74 15.32
CA LYS A 203 -13.90 -18.06 14.16
C LYS A 203 -13.75 -19.01 12.98
N PRO A 204 -14.38 -18.73 11.83
CA PRO A 204 -14.20 -19.58 10.66
C PRO A 204 -12.73 -19.57 10.18
N ALA A 205 -12.20 -20.72 9.81
CA ALA A 205 -10.82 -20.86 9.32
C ALA A 205 -10.54 -20.01 8.07
N ASN A 206 -11.56 -19.70 7.29
CA ASN A 206 -11.48 -18.85 6.09
C ASN A 206 -11.89 -17.39 6.33
N SER A 207 -12.04 -16.97 7.59
CA SER A 207 -12.27 -15.55 7.91
C SER A 207 -11.01 -14.73 7.63
N HIS A 208 -11.21 -13.45 7.29
CA HIS A 208 -10.10 -12.54 6.97
C HIS A 208 -9.05 -12.46 8.11
N SER A 209 -9.49 -12.32 9.36
CA SER A 209 -8.58 -12.25 10.51
C SER A 209 -7.80 -13.55 10.74
N ALA A 210 -8.39 -14.72 10.45
CA ALA A 210 -7.70 -15.99 10.59
C ALA A 210 -6.65 -16.19 9.49
N ILE A 211 -6.98 -15.87 8.25
CA ILE A 211 -6.11 -16.10 7.07
C ILE A 211 -5.03 -15.04 6.92
N ALA A 212 -5.36 -13.76 7.10
CA ALA A 212 -4.41 -12.66 6.94
C ALA A 212 -3.42 -12.56 8.12
N ASN A 213 -3.71 -13.21 9.25
CA ASN A 213 -2.78 -13.31 10.38
C ASN A 213 -1.67 -14.31 10.03
N ILE A 214 -0.43 -13.82 9.97
CA ILE A 214 0.76 -14.61 9.64
C ILE A 214 1.65 -14.88 10.86
N GLY A 215 1.12 -14.62 12.05
CA GLY A 215 1.78 -14.80 13.35
C GLY A 215 2.43 -13.52 13.87
N ASP A 216 2.74 -13.53 15.18
CA ASP A 216 3.25 -12.33 15.87
C ASP A 216 4.67 -11.92 15.44
N ASP A 217 5.44 -12.86 14.90
CA ASP A 217 6.79 -12.61 14.39
C ASP A 217 6.79 -11.90 13.02
N PHE A 218 5.64 -11.78 12.38
CA PHE A 218 5.47 -11.21 11.04
C PHE A 218 4.31 -10.23 11.03
N LYS A 219 4.61 -8.96 10.92
CA LYS A 219 3.58 -7.91 10.80
C LYS A 219 3.94 -6.95 9.68
N VAL A 220 2.92 -6.33 9.12
CA VAL A 220 3.04 -5.22 8.17
C VAL A 220 2.41 -3.97 8.76
N ILE A 221 2.88 -2.80 8.39
CA ILE A 221 2.24 -1.54 8.74
C ILE A 221 1.27 -1.18 7.63
N ARG A 222 -0.02 -1.25 7.90
CA ARG A 222 -1.07 -0.90 6.95
C ARG A 222 -1.51 0.54 7.14
N ASP A 223 -1.71 1.23 6.04
CA ASP A 223 -2.27 2.58 6.01
C ASP A 223 -3.36 2.64 4.92
N ASN A 224 -4.29 1.72 5.03
CA ASN A 224 -5.39 1.57 4.10
C ASN A 224 -6.32 2.79 4.13
N MET A 225 -6.88 3.12 2.96
CA MET A 225 -7.91 4.14 2.88
C MET A 225 -9.10 3.65 2.05
N PRO A 226 -10.33 3.83 2.56
CA PRO A 226 -11.52 3.76 1.73
C PRO A 226 -11.47 4.81 0.64
N PHE A 227 -11.99 4.46 -0.52
CA PHE A 227 -12.22 5.38 -1.62
C PHE A 227 -13.54 5.04 -2.30
N GLY A 228 -14.08 5.98 -3.07
CA GLY A 228 -15.21 5.66 -3.91
C GLY A 228 -15.94 6.82 -4.51
N THR A 229 -16.68 6.50 -5.58
CA THR A 229 -17.59 7.38 -6.28
C THR A 229 -18.99 6.77 -6.24
N VAL A 230 -19.83 7.25 -5.33
CA VAL A 230 -21.15 6.65 -5.05
C VAL A 230 -22.01 6.54 -6.31
N GLY A 231 -22.00 7.58 -7.17
CA GLY A 231 -22.79 7.60 -8.39
C GLY A 231 -22.38 6.54 -9.43
N ASN A 232 -21.12 6.08 -9.38
CA ASN A 232 -20.60 5.08 -10.31
C ASN A 232 -20.57 3.68 -9.68
N ASN A 233 -20.99 3.55 -8.42
CA ASN A 233 -20.89 2.32 -7.63
C ASN A 233 -19.45 1.77 -7.58
N GLU A 234 -18.46 2.62 -7.70
CA GLU A 234 -17.05 2.28 -7.55
C GLU A 234 -16.65 2.59 -6.10
N LEU A 235 -16.63 1.56 -5.27
CA LEU A 235 -16.35 1.66 -3.84
C LEU A 235 -15.29 0.61 -3.48
N GLY A 236 -14.32 1.00 -2.66
CA GLY A 236 -13.24 0.07 -2.39
C GLY A 236 -12.32 0.46 -1.25
N THR A 237 -11.27 -0.31 -1.11
CA THR A 237 -10.14 -0.05 -0.21
C THR A 237 -8.85 0.01 -1.04
N TYR A 238 -8.12 1.10 -0.90
CA TYR A 238 -6.75 1.17 -1.38
C TYR A 238 -5.85 0.63 -0.28
N PHE A 239 -5.38 -0.60 -0.48
CA PHE A 239 -4.46 -1.25 0.43
C PHE A 239 -3.05 -0.70 0.20
N ILE A 240 -2.44 -0.18 1.26
CA ILE A 240 -1.04 0.23 1.30
C ILE A 240 -0.43 -0.43 2.53
N CYS A 241 0.65 -1.16 2.36
CA CYS A 241 1.43 -1.64 3.48
C CYS A 241 2.91 -1.34 3.32
N TYR A 242 3.58 -1.23 4.46
CA TYR A 242 5.02 -1.08 4.59
C TYR A 242 5.56 -2.24 5.41
N ALA A 243 6.68 -2.81 4.97
CA ALA A 243 7.32 -3.92 5.66
C ALA A 243 8.84 -3.85 5.54
N SER A 244 9.55 -4.38 6.54
CA SER A 244 11.01 -4.54 6.51
C SER A 244 11.46 -5.61 5.50
N THR A 245 10.54 -6.51 5.08
CA THR A 245 10.77 -7.55 4.08
C THR A 245 9.52 -7.72 3.21
N PHE A 246 9.70 -7.91 1.90
CA PHE A 246 8.56 -8.19 1.01
C PHE A 246 8.03 -9.62 1.20
N SER A 247 8.89 -10.55 1.57
CA SER A 247 8.51 -11.94 1.90
C SER A 247 7.41 -12.02 2.96
N THR A 248 7.38 -11.09 3.92
CA THR A 248 6.29 -10.96 4.89
C THR A 248 4.95 -10.64 4.21
N VAL A 249 4.95 -9.67 3.30
CA VAL A 249 3.76 -9.28 2.51
C VAL A 249 3.31 -10.43 1.61
N GLN A 250 4.27 -11.07 0.94
CA GLN A 250 4.00 -12.20 0.04
C GLN A 250 3.38 -13.39 0.78
N LYS A 251 3.86 -13.68 2.00
CA LYS A 251 3.26 -14.72 2.86
C LYS A 251 1.80 -14.42 3.17
N MET A 252 1.47 -13.19 3.55
CA MET A 252 0.10 -12.76 3.82
C MET A 252 -0.78 -12.91 2.57
N LEU A 253 -0.32 -12.42 1.42
CA LEU A 253 -1.05 -12.54 0.16
C LEU A 253 -1.25 -14.01 -0.27
N ASN A 254 -0.22 -14.84 -0.14
CA ASN A 254 -0.34 -16.27 -0.42
C ASN A 254 -1.42 -16.93 0.45
N ASN A 255 -1.45 -16.63 1.75
CA ASN A 255 -2.50 -17.15 2.62
C ASN A 255 -3.90 -16.70 2.16
N MET A 256 -4.05 -15.41 1.82
CA MET A 256 -5.34 -14.85 1.40
C MET A 256 -5.85 -15.46 0.10
N PHE A 257 -4.99 -15.60 -0.92
CA PHE A 257 -5.41 -16.01 -2.25
C PHE A 257 -5.33 -17.52 -2.49
N MET A 258 -4.33 -18.19 -1.93
CA MET A 258 -4.12 -19.64 -2.11
C MET A 258 -4.67 -20.47 -0.96
N GLY A 259 -4.93 -19.82 0.20
CA GLY A 259 -5.45 -20.48 1.39
C GLY A 259 -4.38 -21.04 2.33
N VAL A 260 -4.87 -21.63 3.39
CA VAL A 260 -4.10 -22.34 4.45
C VAL A 260 -4.80 -23.65 4.78
N ASP A 261 -4.21 -24.48 5.64
CA ASP A 261 -4.87 -25.71 6.10
C ASP A 261 -6.27 -25.41 6.66
N GLY A 262 -7.27 -26.07 6.09
CA GLY A 262 -8.67 -25.88 6.45
C GLY A 262 -9.42 -24.76 5.71
N ALA A 263 -8.75 -23.97 4.87
CA ALA A 263 -9.38 -22.88 4.10
C ALA A 263 -8.71 -22.68 2.74
N ASN A 264 -9.49 -22.68 1.67
CA ASN A 264 -8.97 -22.57 0.30
C ASN A 264 -8.60 -21.13 -0.10
N TYR A 265 -9.14 -20.12 0.56
CA TYR A 265 -8.88 -18.68 0.35
C TYR A 265 -9.60 -17.86 1.42
N ASP A 266 -9.26 -16.59 1.53
CA ASP A 266 -9.92 -15.59 2.38
C ASP A 266 -11.32 -15.28 1.86
N ARG A 267 -12.35 -15.55 2.65
CA ARG A 267 -13.76 -15.36 2.28
C ARG A 267 -14.11 -13.89 1.97
N LEU A 268 -13.34 -12.93 2.47
CA LEU A 268 -13.52 -11.51 2.12
C LEU A 268 -13.35 -11.27 0.61
N LEU A 269 -12.52 -12.06 -0.07
CA LEU A 269 -12.31 -11.95 -1.51
C LEU A 269 -13.57 -12.27 -2.34
N ASP A 270 -14.58 -12.91 -1.78
CA ASP A 270 -15.89 -13.08 -2.44
C ASP A 270 -16.62 -11.74 -2.64
N PHE A 271 -16.24 -10.72 -1.89
CA PHE A 271 -16.82 -9.38 -1.90
C PHE A 271 -15.82 -8.28 -2.28
N SER A 272 -14.56 -8.64 -2.45
CA SER A 272 -13.46 -7.69 -2.67
C SER A 272 -12.53 -8.21 -3.76
N THR A 273 -12.51 -7.54 -4.91
CA THR A 273 -11.68 -7.94 -6.05
C THR A 273 -10.43 -7.07 -6.12
N ALA A 274 -9.25 -7.68 -6.09
CA ALA A 274 -7.99 -6.99 -6.35
C ALA A 274 -7.88 -6.64 -7.84
N VAL A 275 -7.75 -5.35 -8.17
CA VAL A 275 -7.68 -4.86 -9.56
C VAL A 275 -6.30 -4.28 -9.90
N THR A 276 -5.45 -4.04 -8.92
CA THR A 276 -4.03 -3.70 -9.09
C THR A 276 -3.17 -4.48 -8.11
N GLY A 277 -1.85 -4.47 -8.31
CA GLY A 277 -0.88 -5.05 -7.37
C GLY A 277 0.54 -4.72 -7.82
N THR A 278 1.28 -3.93 -7.03
CA THR A 278 2.64 -3.51 -7.39
C THR A 278 3.51 -3.34 -6.14
N LEU A 279 4.75 -3.79 -6.23
CA LEU A 279 5.78 -3.65 -5.19
C LEU A 279 6.69 -2.46 -5.50
N PHE A 280 7.00 -1.68 -4.47
CA PHE A 280 7.92 -0.57 -4.53
C PHE A 280 8.92 -0.63 -3.35
N PHE A 281 10.09 -0.07 -3.54
CA PHE A 281 11.01 0.27 -2.47
C PHE A 281 10.85 1.76 -2.13
N VAL A 282 10.81 2.06 -0.84
CA VAL A 282 10.76 3.42 -0.31
C VAL A 282 12.14 3.79 0.22
N PRO A 283 12.84 4.72 -0.41
CA PRO A 283 14.15 5.20 0.06
C PRO A 283 14.01 6.09 1.30
N THR A 284 15.09 6.21 2.07
CA THR A 284 15.21 7.24 3.11
C THR A 284 15.35 8.63 2.49
N VAL A 285 15.21 9.68 3.30
CA VAL A 285 15.46 11.06 2.84
C VAL A 285 16.92 11.24 2.40
N ASP A 286 17.87 10.59 3.09
CA ASP A 286 19.29 10.65 2.71
C ASP A 286 19.53 9.98 1.36
N MET A 287 18.95 8.79 1.12
CA MET A 287 19.01 8.13 -0.20
C MET A 287 18.36 8.99 -1.30
N LEU A 288 17.24 9.66 -1.02
CA LEU A 288 16.65 10.59 -1.98
C LEU A 288 17.58 11.74 -2.29
N GLY A 289 18.32 12.25 -1.29
CA GLY A 289 19.37 13.26 -1.50
C GLY A 289 20.50 12.76 -2.40
N ASP A 290 20.95 11.51 -2.16
CA ASP A 290 21.97 10.87 -3.02
C ASP A 290 21.46 10.63 -4.45
N PHE A 291 20.17 10.34 -4.64
CA PHE A 291 19.55 10.17 -5.96
C PHE A 291 19.33 11.50 -6.70
N ALA A 292 19.22 12.60 -5.97
CA ALA A 292 19.06 13.93 -6.57
C ALA A 292 20.34 14.46 -7.23
N GLY A 293 21.53 13.92 -6.86
CA GLY A 293 22.83 14.25 -7.48
C GLY A 293 23.64 15.23 -6.66
#